data_d7c22310056a2169d0f5084b8162f309
#
_entry.id   d7c22310056a2169d0f5084b8162f309
#
_cell.length_a   1.000
_cell.length_b   1.000
_cell.length_c   1.000
_cell.angle_alpha   90.00
_cell.angle_beta   90.00
_cell.angle_gamma   90.00
#
_symmetry.space_group_name_H-M   'P 1'
#
loop_
_entity.id
_entity.type
_entity.pdbx_description
1 polymer ?
#
loop_
_entity_poly.entity_id
_entity_poly.type
_entity_poly.pdbx_seq_one_letter_code
_entity_poly.pdbx_strand_id
1 'polypeptide(L)'
;MTNIKKVFKEEPRLVLPFYDNDGQLSGVTCRALRGEALRYLTVKIRDGVPLLFGIDSVNKSKPIYVVQGPIDSLFLDNAIAVGGTSFGKLNETGLDKDKLIVVFDNQPRNKEVCKLIDKNIELGYNVVLWPQTIVEKDINEMVMAGHNVKKIIKDNTYTGLTAKMKFIGWKRC
;
A
#
# COMPACT_ATOMS: atom_id res chain seq x y z
N MET A 1 6.63 -27.87 -3.30
CA MET A 1 6.23 -27.82 -1.86
C MET A 1 7.40 -27.23 -1.08
N THR A 2 7.34 -25.96 -0.75
CA THR A 2 8.35 -25.32 0.08
C THR A 2 8.20 -25.87 1.50
N ASN A 3 9.29 -26.34 2.07
CA ASN A 3 9.31 -27.06 3.35
C ASN A 3 8.98 -26.08 4.50
N ILE A 4 7.70 -25.88 4.77
CA ILE A 4 7.14 -25.00 5.78
C ILE A 4 7.80 -25.23 7.17
N LYS A 5 8.24 -26.46 7.46
CA LYS A 5 8.94 -26.82 8.72
C LYS A 5 10.25 -26.06 8.99
N LYS A 6 10.89 -25.46 7.96
CA LYS A 6 12.13 -24.68 8.15
C LYS A 6 11.90 -23.19 8.52
N VAL A 7 10.68 -22.70 8.39
CA VAL A 7 10.33 -21.29 8.59
C VAL A 7 9.81 -21.01 10.00
N PHE A 8 9.31 -22.01 10.69
CA PHE A 8 8.76 -21.89 12.05
C PHE A 8 9.79 -22.33 13.11
N LYS A 9 10.90 -21.61 13.23
CA LYS A 9 11.45 -21.38 14.57
C LYS A 9 10.44 -20.49 15.29
N GLU A 10 10.22 -20.70 16.59
CA GLU A 10 9.29 -19.95 17.46
C GLU A 10 9.62 -18.44 17.48
N GLU A 11 9.37 -17.77 16.39
CA GLU A 11 9.58 -16.33 16.22
C GLU A 11 8.22 -15.63 16.40
N PRO A 12 8.09 -14.71 17.38
CA PRO A 12 6.85 -13.96 17.53
C PRO A 12 6.61 -13.08 16.30
N ARG A 13 5.41 -13.21 15.71
CA ARG A 13 5.01 -12.46 14.52
C ARG A 13 3.64 -11.84 14.72
N LEU A 14 3.48 -10.62 14.22
CA LEU A 14 2.17 -10.01 14.07
C LEU A 14 1.46 -10.64 12.87
N VAL A 15 0.29 -11.22 13.11
CA VAL A 15 -0.54 -11.81 12.06
C VAL A 15 -1.56 -10.78 11.56
N LEU A 16 -1.57 -10.54 10.25
CA LEU A 16 -2.47 -9.62 9.57
C LEU A 16 -3.29 -10.43 8.56
N PRO A 17 -4.58 -10.72 8.85
CA PRO A 17 -5.43 -11.48 7.95
C PRO A 17 -5.92 -10.62 6.78
N PHE A 18 -6.07 -11.23 5.62
CA PHE A 18 -6.71 -10.65 4.44
C PHE A 18 -8.09 -11.28 4.28
N TYR A 19 -9.11 -10.44 4.27
CA TYR A 19 -10.47 -10.84 3.95
C TYR A 19 -10.84 -10.34 2.55
N ASP A 20 -11.74 -11.04 1.87
CA ASP A 20 -12.30 -10.56 0.61
C ASP A 20 -13.54 -9.66 0.85
N ASN A 21 -14.19 -9.21 -0.24
CA ASN A 21 -15.38 -8.36 -0.15
C ASN A 21 -16.57 -9.01 0.59
N ASP A 22 -16.56 -10.33 0.70
CA ASP A 22 -17.62 -11.13 1.37
C ASP A 22 -17.22 -11.48 2.81
N GLY A 23 -16.11 -10.95 3.31
CA GLY A 23 -15.57 -11.19 4.65
C GLY A 23 -14.97 -12.59 4.84
N GLN A 24 -14.66 -13.31 3.74
CA GLN A 24 -14.02 -14.61 3.82
C GLN A 24 -12.50 -14.49 3.81
N LEU A 25 -11.83 -15.26 4.66
CA LEU A 25 -10.37 -15.26 4.77
C LEU A 25 -9.71 -15.72 3.45
N SER A 26 -8.93 -14.83 2.82
CA SER A 26 -8.23 -15.10 1.55
C SER A 26 -6.73 -15.37 1.73
N GLY A 27 -6.14 -14.92 2.83
CA GLY A 27 -4.74 -15.16 3.17
C GLY A 27 -4.35 -14.48 4.47
N VAL A 28 -3.09 -14.65 4.84
CA VAL A 28 -2.50 -13.98 6.00
C VAL A 28 -1.09 -13.50 5.67
N THR A 29 -0.69 -12.38 6.22
CA THR A 29 0.73 -12.01 6.27
C THR A 29 1.21 -11.92 7.71
N CYS A 30 2.39 -12.47 7.96
CA CYS A 30 3.00 -12.49 9.29
C CYS A 30 4.23 -11.60 9.27
N ARG A 31 4.19 -10.49 10.02
CA ARG A 31 5.32 -9.57 10.14
C ARG A 31 6.18 -9.96 11.34
N ALA A 32 7.48 -10.06 11.12
CA ALA A 32 8.46 -10.22 12.18
C ALA A 32 8.42 -9.04 13.18
N LEU A 33 8.44 -9.32 14.48
CA LEU A 33 8.43 -8.31 15.53
C LEU A 33 9.84 -7.92 16.01
N ARG A 34 10.83 -8.74 15.67
CA ARG A 34 12.25 -8.52 16.00
C ARG A 34 13.05 -8.59 14.70
N GLY A 35 14.34 -8.42 14.72
CA GLY A 35 15.19 -8.38 13.53
C GLY A 35 15.38 -9.71 12.77
N GLU A 36 14.33 -10.53 12.66
CA GLU A 36 14.36 -11.79 11.92
C GLU A 36 14.65 -11.57 10.43
N ALA A 37 15.42 -12.48 9.84
CA ALA A 37 15.89 -12.40 8.46
C ALA A 37 14.73 -12.31 7.46
N LEU A 38 13.62 -13.03 7.73
CA LEU A 38 12.40 -12.94 6.91
C LEU A 38 11.41 -11.97 7.55
N ARG A 39 11.42 -10.72 7.07
CA ARG A 39 10.59 -9.64 7.61
C ARG A 39 9.09 -9.91 7.45
N TYR A 40 8.66 -10.44 6.31
CA TYR A 40 7.27 -10.80 6.01
C TYR A 40 7.18 -12.22 5.50
N LEU A 41 6.19 -12.97 5.99
CA LEU A 41 5.76 -14.25 5.48
C LEU A 41 4.30 -14.14 5.09
N THR A 42 3.98 -14.27 3.80
CA THR A 42 2.60 -14.22 3.31
C THR A 42 2.17 -15.60 2.86
N VAL A 43 1.03 -16.05 3.36
CA VAL A 43 0.38 -17.31 2.98
C VAL A 43 -0.94 -16.98 2.32
N LYS A 44 -1.08 -17.40 1.07
CA LYS A 44 -2.34 -17.32 0.34
C LYS A 44 -3.16 -18.58 0.62
N ILE A 45 -4.42 -18.42 1.01
CA ILE A 45 -5.33 -19.51 1.39
C ILE A 45 -6.26 -19.84 0.22
N ARG A 46 -6.68 -18.81 -0.55
CA ARG A 46 -7.59 -18.99 -1.69
C ARG A 46 -6.93 -18.52 -2.99
N ASP A 47 -6.83 -19.43 -3.97
CA ASP A 47 -6.32 -19.08 -5.29
C ASP A 47 -7.31 -18.19 -6.06
N GLY A 48 -6.77 -17.37 -6.98
CA GLY A 48 -7.58 -16.44 -7.76
C GLY A 48 -8.04 -15.18 -7.03
N VAL A 49 -8.05 -15.14 -5.70
CA VAL A 49 -8.46 -13.98 -4.92
C VAL A 49 -7.26 -13.07 -4.65
N PRO A 50 -7.32 -11.77 -4.97
CA PRO A 50 -6.24 -10.83 -4.63
C PRO A 50 -6.12 -10.65 -3.11
N LEU A 51 -4.89 -10.52 -2.61
CA LEU A 51 -4.64 -10.21 -1.21
C LEU A 51 -4.69 -8.68 -1.01
N LEU A 52 -5.84 -8.20 -0.58
CA LEU A 52 -6.08 -6.79 -0.28
C LEU A 52 -6.47 -6.65 1.19
N PHE A 53 -5.59 -6.07 1.98
CA PHE A 53 -5.85 -5.84 3.41
C PHE A 53 -6.86 -4.71 3.57
N GLY A 54 -7.91 -4.96 4.36
CA GLY A 54 -8.92 -3.97 4.71
C GLY A 54 -10.03 -3.76 3.68
N ILE A 55 -10.09 -4.52 2.58
CA ILE A 55 -11.12 -4.34 1.54
C ILE A 55 -12.52 -4.65 2.03
N ASP A 56 -12.65 -5.54 3.01
CA ASP A 56 -13.89 -5.92 3.69
C ASP A 56 -14.51 -4.80 4.54
N SER A 57 -13.70 -3.83 4.95
CA SER A 57 -14.08 -2.79 5.92
C SER A 57 -14.14 -1.36 5.34
N VAL A 58 -13.69 -1.15 4.10
CA VAL A 58 -13.68 0.20 3.52
C VAL A 58 -15.07 0.72 3.18
N ASN A 59 -15.27 2.00 3.43
CA ASN A 59 -16.45 2.74 3.00
C ASN A 59 -16.31 3.13 1.52
N LYS A 60 -17.01 2.42 0.63
CA LYS A 60 -16.98 2.63 -0.83
C LYS A 60 -17.59 3.96 -1.28
N SER A 61 -18.29 4.70 -0.41
CA SER A 61 -18.83 6.02 -0.73
C SER A 61 -17.82 7.16 -0.55
N LYS A 62 -16.72 6.91 0.18
CA LYS A 62 -15.67 7.88 0.49
C LYS A 62 -14.40 7.62 -0.33
N PRO A 63 -13.46 8.59 -0.42
CA PRO A 63 -12.12 8.33 -0.94
C PRO A 63 -11.45 7.18 -0.19
N ILE A 64 -10.79 6.30 -0.94
CA ILE A 64 -10.10 5.11 -0.43
C ILE A 64 -8.60 5.25 -0.73
N TYR A 65 -7.79 5.23 0.31
CA TYR A 65 -6.34 5.24 0.16
C TYR A 65 -5.83 3.84 -0.15
N VAL A 66 -4.99 3.73 -1.16
CA VAL A 66 -4.37 2.46 -1.57
C VAL A 66 -2.89 2.54 -1.29
N VAL A 67 -2.41 1.79 -0.30
CA VAL A 67 -1.01 1.77 0.14
C VAL A 67 -0.33 0.43 -0.16
N GLN A 68 0.99 0.36 -0.01
CA GLN A 68 1.76 -0.86 -0.24
C GLN A 68 1.67 -1.84 0.92
N GLY A 69 1.83 -1.35 2.14
CA GLY A 69 1.92 -2.18 3.34
C GLY A 69 0.67 -2.16 4.23
N PRO A 70 0.24 -3.32 4.76
CA PRO A 70 -0.90 -3.35 5.68
C PRO A 70 -0.74 -2.44 6.91
N ILE A 71 0.48 -2.30 7.43
CA ILE A 71 0.72 -1.42 8.60
C ILE A 71 0.50 0.04 8.25
N ASP A 72 0.93 0.49 7.06
CA ASP A 72 0.72 1.86 6.62
C ASP A 72 -0.77 2.21 6.50
N SER A 73 -1.60 1.25 6.08
CA SER A 73 -3.04 1.45 5.97
C SER A 73 -3.73 1.71 7.31
N LEU A 74 -3.19 1.21 8.42
CA LEU A 74 -3.75 1.37 9.75
C LEU A 74 -3.69 2.82 10.27
N PHE A 75 -2.85 3.67 9.67
CA PHE A 75 -2.75 5.09 10.01
C PHE A 75 -3.73 5.98 9.22
N LEU A 76 -4.51 5.39 8.31
CA LEU A 76 -5.46 6.09 7.44
C LEU A 76 -6.89 5.63 7.72
N ASP A 77 -7.86 6.56 7.67
CA ASP A 77 -9.24 6.28 8.11
C ASP A 77 -10.02 5.36 7.16
N ASN A 78 -9.67 5.30 5.88
CA ASN A 78 -10.38 4.52 4.86
C ASN A 78 -9.36 4.02 3.84
N ALA A 79 -8.67 2.95 4.15
CA ALA A 79 -7.54 2.49 3.36
C ALA A 79 -7.53 0.98 3.12
N ILE A 80 -6.95 0.59 1.99
CA ILE A 80 -6.60 -0.79 1.68
C ILE A 80 -5.09 -0.89 1.42
N ALA A 81 -4.52 -2.07 1.66
CA ALA A 81 -3.14 -2.33 1.29
C ALA A 81 -3.03 -3.51 0.32
N VAL A 82 -2.15 -3.35 -0.68
CA VAL A 82 -2.00 -4.33 -1.78
C VAL A 82 -1.12 -5.53 -1.43
N GLY A 83 -0.77 -5.77 -0.20
CA GLY A 83 -0.21 -7.01 0.38
C GLY A 83 0.73 -7.86 -0.50
N GLY A 84 1.56 -7.27 -1.35
CA GLY A 84 2.36 -7.99 -2.35
C GLY A 84 1.66 -8.19 -3.69
N THR A 85 0.40 -7.80 -3.82
CA THR A 85 -0.31 -7.71 -5.10
C THR A 85 0.10 -6.41 -5.80
N SER A 86 0.24 -6.44 -7.12
CA SER A 86 0.58 -5.22 -7.85
C SER A 86 -0.61 -4.26 -7.87
N PHE A 87 -0.34 -2.96 -7.79
CA PHE A 87 -1.34 -1.90 -8.01
C PHE A 87 -2.08 -2.05 -9.35
N GLY A 88 -1.53 -2.79 -10.30
CA GLY A 88 -2.17 -3.08 -11.59
C GLY A 88 -3.45 -3.92 -11.52
N LYS A 89 -3.74 -4.54 -10.37
CA LYS A 89 -4.97 -5.32 -10.15
C LYS A 89 -6.07 -4.55 -9.43
N LEU A 90 -5.90 -3.27 -9.19
CA LEU A 90 -6.93 -2.43 -8.56
C LEU A 90 -8.23 -2.40 -9.37
N ASN A 91 -8.15 -2.51 -10.70
CA ASN A 91 -9.34 -2.59 -11.57
C ASN A 91 -10.19 -3.85 -11.33
N GLU A 92 -9.59 -4.92 -10.76
CA GLU A 92 -10.28 -6.18 -10.47
C GLU A 92 -11.05 -6.14 -9.14
N THR A 93 -10.89 -5.07 -8.36
CA THR A 93 -11.49 -4.95 -7.02
C THR A 93 -12.97 -4.58 -7.03
N GLY A 94 -13.49 -4.06 -8.15
CA GLY A 94 -14.83 -3.49 -8.25
C GLY A 94 -15.00 -2.14 -7.54
N LEU A 95 -13.90 -1.54 -7.06
CA LEU A 95 -13.93 -0.22 -6.45
C LEU A 95 -13.96 0.89 -7.52
N ASP A 96 -14.66 1.97 -7.20
CA ASP A 96 -14.74 3.15 -8.06
C ASP A 96 -13.36 3.82 -8.15
N LYS A 97 -12.79 3.81 -9.35
CA LYS A 97 -11.45 4.32 -9.64
C LYS A 97 -11.28 5.79 -9.23
N ASP A 98 -12.31 6.61 -9.41
CA ASP A 98 -12.24 8.05 -9.13
C ASP A 98 -12.12 8.34 -7.62
N LYS A 99 -12.47 7.35 -6.79
CA LYS A 99 -12.32 7.41 -5.33
C LYS A 99 -10.99 6.84 -4.84
N LEU A 100 -10.24 6.17 -5.70
CA LEU A 100 -8.96 5.59 -5.29
C LEU A 100 -7.85 6.65 -5.30
N ILE A 101 -7.14 6.74 -4.18
CA ILE A 101 -5.96 7.60 -4.01
C ILE A 101 -4.77 6.68 -3.75
N VAL A 102 -3.88 6.56 -4.73
CA VAL A 102 -2.73 5.67 -4.64
C VAL A 102 -1.58 6.37 -3.91
N VAL A 103 -1.08 5.73 -2.87
CA VAL A 103 -0.03 6.25 -2.00
C VAL A 103 1.15 5.30 -2.02
N PHE A 104 2.20 5.67 -2.73
CA PHE A 104 3.45 4.92 -2.80
C PHE A 104 4.41 5.34 -1.69
N ASP A 105 5.37 4.47 -1.39
CA ASP A 105 6.52 4.84 -0.54
C ASP A 105 7.25 6.06 -1.13
N ASN A 106 7.79 6.91 -0.27
CA ASN A 106 8.57 8.08 -0.64
C ASN A 106 9.99 7.69 -1.11
N GLN A 107 10.07 7.09 -2.28
CA GLN A 107 11.31 6.58 -2.87
C GLN A 107 11.59 7.19 -4.26
N PRO A 108 11.85 8.49 -4.38
CA PRO A 108 12.01 9.16 -5.67
C PRO A 108 13.22 8.70 -6.49
N ARG A 109 14.16 7.97 -5.88
CA ARG A 109 15.33 7.38 -6.55
C ARG A 109 15.14 5.92 -6.96
N ASN A 110 14.03 5.29 -6.53
CA ASN A 110 13.73 3.91 -6.86
C ASN A 110 13.01 3.84 -8.21
N LYS A 111 13.68 3.32 -9.23
CA LYS A 111 13.15 3.21 -10.61
C LYS A 111 11.84 2.44 -10.68
N GLU A 112 11.66 1.38 -9.88
CA GLU A 112 10.44 0.58 -9.90
C GLU A 112 9.26 1.35 -9.30
N VAL A 113 9.47 2.07 -8.19
CA VAL A 113 8.44 2.95 -7.61
C VAL A 113 8.08 4.06 -8.60
N CYS A 114 9.08 4.69 -9.24
CA CYS A 114 8.83 5.71 -10.25
C CYS A 114 8.01 5.18 -11.43
N LYS A 115 8.31 3.99 -11.94
CA LYS A 115 7.53 3.35 -13.01
C LYS A 115 6.08 3.07 -12.58
N LEU A 116 5.88 2.61 -11.34
CA LEU A 116 4.54 2.34 -10.82
C LEU A 116 3.73 3.63 -10.67
N ILE A 117 4.32 4.70 -10.16
CA ILE A 117 3.66 6.02 -10.07
C ILE A 117 3.29 6.51 -11.46
N ASP A 118 4.21 6.51 -12.42
CA ASP A 118 3.98 6.96 -13.79
C ASP A 118 2.82 6.21 -14.45
N LYS A 119 2.84 4.87 -14.34
CA LYS A 119 1.77 4.01 -14.84
C LYS A 119 0.41 4.33 -14.21
N ASN A 120 0.35 4.59 -12.90
CA ASN A 120 -0.91 4.91 -12.24
C ASN A 120 -1.43 6.31 -12.63
N ILE A 121 -0.53 7.27 -12.87
CA ILE A 121 -0.88 8.58 -13.45
C ILE A 121 -1.48 8.40 -14.85
N GLU A 122 -0.85 7.59 -15.71
CA GLU A 122 -1.33 7.31 -17.07
C GLU A 122 -2.70 6.59 -17.07
N LEU A 123 -2.91 5.71 -16.10
CA LEU A 123 -4.20 5.06 -15.89
C LEU A 123 -5.25 6.03 -15.31
N GLY A 124 -4.90 7.27 -14.96
CA GLY A 124 -5.79 8.31 -14.46
C GLY A 124 -6.20 8.16 -12.99
N TYR A 125 -5.42 7.46 -12.18
CA TYR A 125 -5.63 7.43 -10.74
C TYR A 125 -5.21 8.74 -10.07
N ASN A 126 -5.83 9.06 -8.93
CA ASN A 126 -5.29 10.06 -8.02
C ASN A 126 -4.04 9.49 -7.36
N VAL A 127 -2.94 10.23 -7.37
CA VAL A 127 -1.66 9.79 -6.77
C VAL A 127 -1.15 10.81 -5.77
N VAL A 128 -0.54 10.32 -4.70
CA VAL A 128 0.17 11.17 -3.74
C VAL A 128 1.63 11.29 -4.17
N LEU A 129 2.12 12.53 -4.22
CA LEU A 129 3.54 12.84 -4.44
C LEU A 129 4.06 13.58 -3.21
N TRP A 130 4.90 12.91 -2.44
CA TRP A 130 5.40 13.45 -1.18
C TRP A 130 6.22 14.73 -1.38
N PRO A 131 6.03 15.77 -0.54
CA PRO A 131 6.83 16.98 -0.65
C PRO A 131 8.30 16.71 -0.29
N GLN A 132 9.22 17.51 -0.83
CA GLN A 132 10.66 17.33 -0.63
C GLN A 132 11.11 17.52 0.83
N THR A 133 10.27 18.12 1.65
CA THR A 133 10.50 18.29 3.10
C THR A 133 10.32 17.01 3.89
N ILE A 134 9.69 15.97 3.31
CA ILE A 134 9.54 14.65 3.92
C ILE A 134 10.70 13.78 3.46
N VAL A 135 11.45 13.27 4.41
CA VAL A 135 12.62 12.39 4.17
C VAL A 135 12.33 10.93 4.52
N GLU A 136 11.32 10.69 5.33
CA GLU A 136 10.86 9.38 5.74
C GLU A 136 10.35 8.59 4.53
N LYS A 137 10.59 7.29 4.57
CA LYS A 137 10.33 6.40 3.45
C LYS A 137 8.84 6.03 3.31
N ASP A 138 8.19 5.72 4.40
CA ASP A 138 6.82 5.19 4.43
C ASP A 138 5.95 5.91 5.47
N ILE A 139 4.65 5.65 5.45
CA ILE A 139 3.69 6.29 6.34
C ILE A 139 4.01 5.99 7.80
N ASN A 140 4.42 4.77 8.12
CA ASN A 140 4.76 4.40 9.49
C ASN A 140 5.95 5.24 10.01
N GLU A 141 7.02 5.39 9.22
CA GLU A 141 8.16 6.23 9.59
C GLU A 141 7.73 7.70 9.76
N MET A 142 6.88 8.21 8.86
CA MET A 142 6.37 9.59 8.93
C MET A 142 5.57 9.84 10.21
N VAL A 143 4.71 8.89 10.60
CA VAL A 143 3.93 8.99 11.85
C VAL A 143 4.86 8.95 13.06
N MET A 144 5.85 8.07 13.07
CA MET A 144 6.86 8.01 14.14
C MET A 144 7.69 9.29 14.25
N ALA A 145 7.94 9.98 13.13
CA ALA A 145 8.59 11.30 13.10
C ALA A 145 7.65 12.45 13.51
N GLY A 146 6.38 12.19 13.79
CA GLY A 146 5.41 13.19 14.25
C GLY A 146 4.72 13.99 13.14
N HIS A 147 4.81 13.55 11.89
CA HIS A 147 4.13 14.23 10.79
C HIS A 147 2.61 14.01 10.81
N ASN A 148 1.86 15.03 10.44
CA ASN A 148 0.43 14.89 10.16
C ASN A 148 0.22 14.32 8.75
N VAL A 149 0.36 13.01 8.63
CA VAL A 149 0.32 12.30 7.35
C VAL A 149 -0.99 12.53 6.60
N LYS A 150 -2.13 12.54 7.29
CA LYS A 150 -3.45 12.77 6.66
C LYS A 150 -3.51 14.13 5.97
N LYS A 151 -2.99 15.18 6.63
CA LYS A 151 -2.90 16.52 6.03
C LYS A 151 -1.96 16.53 4.83
N ILE A 152 -0.77 15.92 4.95
CA ILE A 152 0.22 15.88 3.87
C ILE A 152 -0.35 15.16 2.65
N ILE A 153 -1.00 14.01 2.81
CA ILE A 153 -1.65 13.27 1.72
C ILE A 153 -2.70 14.15 1.04
N LYS A 154 -3.60 14.77 1.82
CA LYS A 154 -4.65 15.65 1.29
C LYS A 154 -4.08 16.79 0.45
N ASP A 155 -3.02 17.44 0.94
CA ASP A 155 -2.41 18.61 0.30
C ASP A 155 -1.55 18.24 -0.93
N ASN A 156 -1.17 16.96 -1.08
CA ASN A 156 -0.25 16.48 -2.12
C ASN A 156 -0.84 15.35 -2.98
N THR A 157 -2.16 15.26 -3.06
CA THR A 157 -2.87 14.37 -3.99
C THR A 157 -3.11 15.09 -5.32
N TYR A 158 -2.70 14.48 -6.42
CA TYR A 158 -2.79 15.04 -7.76
C TYR A 158 -3.35 14.03 -8.75
N THR A 159 -3.95 14.52 -9.85
CA THR A 159 -4.48 13.68 -10.94
C THR A 159 -4.14 14.29 -12.31
N GLY A 160 -4.21 13.48 -13.36
CA GLY A 160 -4.07 13.89 -14.75
C GLY A 160 -2.77 14.65 -15.03
N LEU A 161 -2.85 15.74 -15.79
CA LEU A 161 -1.69 16.52 -16.21
C LEU A 161 -0.93 17.13 -15.03
N THR A 162 -1.65 17.58 -13.99
CA THR A 162 -1.02 18.12 -12.78
C THR A 162 -0.16 17.07 -12.08
N ALA A 163 -0.66 15.83 -11.96
CA ALA A 163 0.12 14.73 -11.42
C ALA A 163 1.39 14.46 -12.25
N LYS A 164 1.27 14.47 -13.59
CA LYS A 164 2.42 14.25 -14.49
C LYS A 164 3.49 15.33 -14.32
N MET A 165 3.10 16.60 -14.28
CA MET A 165 4.04 17.71 -14.09
C MET A 165 4.74 17.65 -12.72
N LYS A 166 3.98 17.41 -11.65
CA LYS A 166 4.52 17.26 -10.29
C LYS A 166 5.45 16.06 -10.17
N PHE A 167 5.10 14.94 -10.81
CA PHE A 167 5.90 13.73 -10.82
C PHE A 167 7.27 13.94 -11.49
N ILE A 168 7.34 14.68 -12.61
CA ILE A 168 8.61 15.04 -13.26
C ILE A 168 9.54 15.78 -12.27
N GLY A 169 8.98 16.68 -11.47
CA GLY A 169 9.74 17.40 -10.44
C GLY A 169 10.07 16.58 -9.20
N TRP A 170 9.31 15.49 -8.94
CA TRP A 170 9.48 14.64 -7.77
C TRP A 170 10.52 13.54 -7.97
N LYS A 171 10.52 12.86 -9.12
CA LYS A 171 11.46 11.76 -9.42
C LYS A 171 12.92 12.22 -9.45
N ARG A 172 13.83 11.34 -9.03
CA ARG A 172 15.29 11.56 -8.95
C ARG A 172 16.08 10.44 -9.64
N CYS A 173 15.46 9.65 -10.52
CA CYS A 173 16.06 8.56 -11.30
C CYS A 173 15.79 8.72 -12.79
#